data_3ddd598ead55d5cfe65ab9b93cf25dd8
#
_entry.id   3ddd598ead55d5cfe65ab9b93cf25dd8
#
_cell.length_a   1.000
_cell.length_b   1.000
_cell.length_c   1.000
_cell.angle_alpha   90.00
_cell.angle_beta   90.00
_cell.angle_gamma   90.00
#
_symmetry.space_group_name_H-M   'P 1'
#
loop_
_entity.id
_entity.type
_entity.pdbx_description
1 polymer ?
#
loop_
_entity_poly.entity_id
_entity_poly.type
_entity_poly.pdbx_seq_one_letter_code
_entity_poly.pdbx_strand_id
1 'polypeptide(L)'
;MAKKKDAKNENEKYDQHIIDALLKLKMPIIGIYGRKYYLREKVHDDTGIEHIAIKRHRLKVRDIESIPAILMKPKYVCEDPKHPIYRNYYGIRKGEDKNTLLKIVTSPVKEKRDKEEVIVTIYPVSRIKID
;
A
#
# COMPACT_ATOMS: atom_id res chain seq x y z
N MET A 1 15.51 -13.51 28.93
CA MET A 1 16.09 -12.36 28.28
C MET A 1 16.07 -12.46 26.77
N ALA A 2 16.41 -13.60 26.20
CA ALA A 2 16.32 -13.81 24.75
C ALA A 2 14.92 -13.55 24.22
N LYS A 3 13.88 -14.00 24.94
CA LYS A 3 12.50 -13.76 24.54
C LYS A 3 12.15 -12.29 24.44
N LYS A 4 12.66 -11.45 25.35
CA LYS A 4 12.41 -10.01 25.28
C LYS A 4 13.08 -9.37 24.08
N LYS A 5 14.29 -9.81 23.73
CA LYS A 5 14.99 -9.32 22.54
C LYS A 5 14.25 -9.70 21.27
N ASP A 6 13.75 -10.94 21.19
CA ASP A 6 13.04 -11.40 20.01
C ASP A 6 11.73 -10.65 19.83
N ALA A 7 10.96 -10.48 20.90
CA ALA A 7 9.73 -9.71 20.87
C ALA A 7 9.98 -8.25 20.49
N LYS A 8 11.08 -7.69 21.01
CA LYS A 8 11.47 -6.33 20.70
C LYS A 8 11.88 -6.18 19.23
N ASN A 9 12.60 -7.18 18.69
CA ASN A 9 13.00 -7.17 17.29
C ASN A 9 11.79 -7.29 16.35
N GLU A 10 10.82 -8.11 16.70
CA GLU A 10 9.59 -8.22 15.93
C GLU A 10 8.83 -6.90 15.92
N ASN A 11 8.71 -6.24 17.09
CA ASN A 11 8.06 -4.94 17.19
C ASN A 11 8.82 -3.86 16.42
N GLU A 12 10.14 -3.98 16.34
CA GLU A 12 10.95 -3.04 15.58
C GLU A 12 10.82 -3.21 14.07
N LYS A 13 10.44 -4.39 13.61
CA LYS A 13 10.26 -4.67 12.19
C LYS A 13 9.07 -3.93 11.60
N TYR A 14 7.99 -3.80 12.36
CA TYR A 14 6.74 -3.20 11.91
C TYR A 14 6.48 -1.87 12.62
N ASP A 15 5.90 -0.93 11.88
CA ASP A 15 5.50 0.36 12.42
C ASP A 15 4.05 0.27 12.88
N GLN A 16 3.84 0.26 14.19
CA GLN A 16 2.50 0.13 14.76
C GLN A 16 1.61 1.31 14.39
N HIS A 17 2.18 2.51 14.26
CA HIS A 17 1.40 3.67 13.83
C HIS A 17 0.82 3.49 12.43
N ILE A 18 1.57 2.85 11.55
CA ILE A 18 1.12 2.55 10.20
C ILE A 18 0.05 1.47 10.22
N ILE A 19 0.23 0.42 11.02
CA ILE A 19 -0.79 -0.62 11.19
C ILE A 19 -2.10 0.00 11.67
N ASP A 20 -2.04 0.85 12.69
CA ASP A 20 -3.22 1.50 13.25
C ASP A 20 -3.90 2.39 12.22
N ALA A 21 -3.13 3.12 11.43
CA ALA A 21 -3.67 3.98 10.37
C ALA A 21 -4.38 3.15 9.29
N LEU A 22 -3.78 2.03 8.89
CA LEU A 22 -4.38 1.12 7.91
C LEU A 22 -5.71 0.56 8.42
N LEU A 23 -5.77 0.18 9.69
CA LEU A 23 -6.98 -0.37 10.30
C LEU A 23 -8.09 0.67 10.43
N LYS A 24 -7.76 1.95 10.42
CA LYS A 24 -8.76 3.03 10.47
C LYS A 24 -9.38 3.34 9.12
N LEU A 25 -8.82 2.86 8.03
CA LEU A 25 -9.40 3.09 6.72
C LEU A 25 -10.72 2.35 6.58
N LYS A 26 -11.73 3.04 6.05
CA LYS A 26 -13.03 2.41 5.78
C LYS A 26 -12.95 1.53 4.55
N MET A 27 -13.37 0.29 4.71
CA MET A 27 -13.43 -0.66 3.60
C MET A 27 -14.87 -0.83 3.12
N PRO A 28 -15.09 -0.99 1.82
CA PRO A 28 -14.09 -0.84 0.78
C PRO A 28 -13.74 0.62 0.52
N ILE A 29 -12.53 0.85 0.04
CA ILE A 29 -12.15 2.17 -0.47
C ILE A 29 -12.72 2.27 -1.88
N ILE A 30 -13.47 3.33 -2.17
CA ILE A 30 -14.01 3.56 -3.51
C ILE A 30 -13.04 4.45 -4.27
N GLY A 31 -12.57 3.96 -5.40
CA GLY A 31 -11.60 4.69 -6.21
C GLY A 31 -12.09 4.99 -7.61
N ILE A 32 -11.14 5.17 -8.51
CA ILE A 32 -11.40 5.56 -9.88
C ILE A 32 -12.34 4.57 -10.58
N TYR A 33 -13.29 5.10 -11.36
CA TYR A 33 -14.31 4.32 -12.10
C TYR A 33 -15.17 3.43 -11.20
N GLY A 34 -15.33 3.81 -9.92
CA GLY A 34 -16.14 3.04 -8.98
C GLY A 34 -15.51 1.74 -8.52
N ARG A 35 -14.21 1.57 -8.74
CA ARG A 35 -13.49 0.39 -8.27
C ARG A 35 -13.46 0.34 -6.75
N LYS A 36 -13.54 -0.87 -6.21
CA LYS A 36 -13.51 -1.12 -4.77
C LYS A 36 -12.17 -1.74 -4.39
N TYR A 37 -11.54 -1.18 -3.37
CA TYR A 37 -10.23 -1.63 -2.90
C TYR A 37 -10.33 -2.10 -1.46
N TYR A 38 -9.69 -3.22 -1.19
CA TYR A 38 -9.67 -3.85 0.13
C TYR A 38 -8.23 -4.01 0.59
N LEU A 39 -8.05 -4.00 1.90
CA LEU A 39 -6.77 -4.38 2.50
C LEU A 39 -6.82 -5.85 2.88
N ARG A 40 -5.69 -6.53 2.72
CA ARG A 40 -5.56 -7.90 3.18
C ARG A 40 -5.20 -7.89 4.66
N GLU A 41 -6.10 -8.42 5.49
CA GLU A 41 -5.94 -8.33 6.95
C GLU A 41 -4.80 -9.18 7.49
N LYS A 42 -4.59 -10.35 6.95
CA LYS A 42 -3.54 -11.25 7.42
C LYS A 42 -2.44 -11.37 6.40
N VAL A 43 -1.23 -11.38 6.93
CA VAL A 43 -0.04 -11.55 6.12
C VAL A 43 0.51 -12.93 6.35
N HIS A 44 0.56 -13.70 5.30
CA HIS A 44 1.26 -14.97 5.30
C HIS A 44 2.45 -14.91 4.36
N ASP A 45 2.55 -13.85 3.59
CA ASP A 45 3.53 -13.67 2.54
C ASP A 45 4.03 -12.24 2.54
N ASP A 46 4.45 -11.76 1.38
CA ASP A 46 4.94 -10.41 1.18
C ASP A 46 3.82 -9.42 0.88
N THR A 47 2.63 -9.64 1.42
CA THR A 47 1.48 -8.78 1.16
C THR A 47 0.68 -8.52 2.42
N GLY A 48 -0.17 -7.47 2.39
CA GLY A 48 -1.11 -7.19 3.44
C GLY A 48 -0.64 -6.12 4.42
N ILE A 49 -1.43 -5.94 5.48
CA ILE A 49 -1.23 -4.83 6.42
C ILE A 49 0.15 -4.85 7.07
N GLU A 50 0.60 -6.01 7.56
CA GLU A 50 1.90 -6.08 8.20
C GLU A 50 3.04 -5.81 7.22
N HIS A 51 2.95 -6.36 6.01
CA HIS A 51 3.96 -6.12 4.99
C HIS A 51 4.05 -4.63 4.61
N ILE A 52 2.90 -3.97 4.47
CA ILE A 52 2.85 -2.53 4.19
C ILE A 52 3.53 -1.75 5.31
N ALA A 53 3.32 -2.17 6.55
CA ALA A 53 3.80 -1.47 7.74
C ALA A 53 5.26 -1.75 8.09
N ILE A 54 5.99 -2.48 7.27
CA ILE A 54 7.43 -2.71 7.52
C ILE A 54 8.16 -1.38 7.57
N LYS A 55 8.93 -1.14 8.63
CA LYS A 55 9.61 0.14 8.85
C LYS A 55 10.53 0.55 7.73
N ARG A 56 11.16 -0.40 7.05
CA ARG A 56 12.05 -0.10 5.93
C ARG A 56 11.34 0.57 4.76
N HIS A 57 10.02 0.49 4.68
CA HIS A 57 9.25 1.20 3.65
C HIS A 57 9.18 2.70 3.93
N ARG A 58 9.47 3.12 5.15
CA ARG A 58 9.50 4.53 5.56
C ARG A 58 8.21 5.28 5.27
N LEU A 59 7.08 4.58 5.38
CA LEU A 59 5.78 5.21 5.24
C LEU A 59 5.47 6.06 6.48
N LYS A 60 4.68 7.10 6.26
CA LYS A 60 4.17 7.96 7.31
C LYS A 60 2.65 7.81 7.38
N VAL A 61 2.08 8.15 8.53
CA VAL A 61 0.61 8.05 8.71
C VAL A 61 -0.12 8.83 7.62
N ARG A 62 0.37 10.02 7.26
CA ARG A 62 -0.26 10.82 6.20
C ARG A 62 -0.23 10.13 4.83
N ASP A 63 0.74 9.24 4.60
CA ASP A 63 0.75 8.44 3.37
C ASP A 63 -0.46 7.52 3.34
N ILE A 64 -0.74 6.87 4.47
CA ILE A 64 -1.88 5.97 4.59
C ILE A 64 -3.19 6.75 4.45
N GLU A 65 -3.29 7.91 5.07
CA GLU A 65 -4.46 8.76 4.96
C GLU A 65 -4.71 9.27 3.55
N SER A 66 -3.67 9.30 2.72
CA SER A 66 -3.76 9.74 1.32
C SER A 66 -4.28 8.65 0.38
N ILE A 67 -4.28 7.39 0.81
CA ILE A 67 -4.64 6.26 -0.05
C ILE A 67 -6.00 6.44 -0.74
N PRO A 68 -7.09 6.78 -0.03
CA PRO A 68 -8.37 6.95 -0.71
C PRO A 68 -8.35 8.01 -1.80
N ALA A 69 -7.69 9.15 -1.54
CA ALA A 69 -7.60 10.22 -2.53
C ALA A 69 -6.78 9.80 -3.75
N ILE A 70 -5.69 9.07 -3.53
CA ILE A 70 -4.84 8.59 -4.62
C ILE A 70 -5.60 7.58 -5.48
N LEU A 71 -6.32 6.65 -4.87
CA LEU A 71 -7.08 5.65 -5.61
C LEU A 71 -8.25 6.26 -6.37
N MET A 72 -8.83 7.36 -5.86
CA MET A 72 -9.89 8.08 -6.56
C MET A 72 -9.35 8.89 -7.74
N LYS A 73 -8.19 9.49 -7.60
CA LYS A 73 -7.58 10.34 -8.62
C LYS A 73 -6.08 10.11 -8.70
N PRO A 74 -5.65 8.96 -9.22
CA PRO A 74 -4.22 8.67 -9.33
C PRO A 74 -3.57 9.57 -10.37
N LYS A 75 -2.30 9.90 -10.15
CA LYS A 75 -1.50 10.62 -11.12
C LYS A 75 -1.20 9.74 -12.33
N TYR A 76 -1.00 8.46 -12.09
CA TYR A 76 -0.71 7.50 -13.14
C TYR A 76 -1.12 6.10 -12.69
N VAL A 77 -1.58 5.28 -13.64
CA VAL A 77 -1.95 3.90 -13.40
C VAL A 77 -1.35 3.04 -14.50
N CYS A 78 -0.71 1.94 -14.14
CA CYS A 78 -0.18 1.01 -15.13
C CYS A 78 -0.12 -0.40 -14.58
N GLU A 79 0.08 -1.37 -15.46
CA GLU A 79 0.37 -2.72 -15.03
C GLU A 79 1.79 -2.80 -14.50
N ASP A 80 2.02 -3.68 -13.51
CA ASP A 80 3.36 -3.87 -12.99
C ASP A 80 4.22 -4.55 -14.06
N PRO A 81 5.40 -4.00 -14.40
CA PRO A 81 6.24 -4.58 -15.45
C PRO A 81 6.70 -6.01 -15.17
N LYS A 82 6.91 -6.36 -13.90
CA LYS A 82 7.38 -7.69 -13.52
C LYS A 82 6.24 -8.67 -13.26
N HIS A 83 5.10 -8.14 -12.81
CA HIS A 83 3.94 -8.95 -12.45
C HIS A 83 2.70 -8.34 -13.09
N PRO A 84 2.43 -8.63 -14.37
CA PRO A 84 1.35 -7.96 -15.11
C PRO A 84 -0.05 -8.11 -14.52
N ILE A 85 -0.25 -9.09 -13.63
CA ILE A 85 -1.53 -9.21 -12.94
C ILE A 85 -1.73 -8.10 -11.93
N TYR A 86 -0.67 -7.50 -11.42
CA TYR A 86 -0.75 -6.40 -10.47
C TYR A 86 -0.91 -5.08 -11.21
N ARG A 87 -1.56 -4.14 -10.53
CA ARG A 87 -1.75 -2.78 -11.04
C ARG A 87 -1.11 -1.81 -10.07
N ASN A 88 -0.38 -0.84 -10.63
CA ASN A 88 0.31 0.16 -9.84
C ASN A 88 -0.40 1.50 -9.97
N TYR A 89 -0.73 2.11 -8.83
CA TYR A 89 -1.32 3.45 -8.76
C TYR A 89 -0.29 4.37 -8.14
N TYR A 90 -0.05 5.50 -8.77
CA TYR A 90 0.92 6.48 -8.30
C TYR A 90 0.21 7.77 -7.92
N GLY A 91 0.56 8.32 -6.76
CA GLY A 91 0.06 9.60 -6.33
C GLY A 91 1.18 10.43 -5.73
N ILE A 92 0.97 11.75 -5.66
CA ILE A 92 1.94 12.65 -5.04
C ILE A 92 1.92 12.43 -3.55
N ARG A 93 3.10 12.25 -2.96
CA ARG A 93 3.25 12.05 -1.54
C ARG A 93 3.20 13.39 -0.81
N LYS A 94 2.19 13.55 0.04
CA LYS A 94 2.00 14.82 0.77
C LYS A 94 3.13 15.08 1.76
N GLY A 95 3.58 16.33 1.81
CA GLY A 95 4.59 16.74 2.76
C GLY A 95 5.99 16.29 2.45
N GLU A 96 6.19 15.66 1.32
CA GLU A 96 7.50 15.23 0.86
C GLU A 96 7.91 16.02 -0.38
N ASP A 97 9.12 15.79 -0.84
CA ASP A 97 9.64 16.39 -2.06
C ASP A 97 8.70 16.11 -3.24
N LYS A 98 8.55 17.07 -4.14
CA LYS A 98 7.72 16.93 -5.34
C LYS A 98 8.07 15.72 -6.20
N ASN A 99 9.30 15.23 -6.08
CA ASN A 99 9.76 14.08 -6.84
C ASN A 99 9.44 12.74 -6.17
N THR A 100 8.85 12.78 -4.99
CA THR A 100 8.52 11.55 -4.27
C THR A 100 7.06 11.21 -4.50
N LEU A 101 6.83 10.00 -4.98
CA LEU A 101 5.49 9.48 -5.25
C LEU A 101 5.18 8.33 -4.28
N LEU A 102 3.90 8.12 -4.04
CA LEU A 102 3.45 6.94 -3.32
C LEU A 102 2.94 5.94 -4.34
N LYS A 103 3.48 4.73 -4.31
CA LYS A 103 3.07 3.64 -5.20
C LYS A 103 2.19 2.68 -4.43
N ILE A 104 0.98 2.47 -4.91
CA ILE A 104 0.03 1.52 -4.35
C ILE A 104 -0.10 0.37 -5.33
N VAL A 105 0.23 -0.84 -4.90
CA VAL A 105 0.18 -2.02 -5.75
C VAL A 105 -1.06 -2.84 -5.37
N THR A 106 -1.86 -3.19 -6.37
CA THR A 106 -3.08 -3.95 -6.16
C THR A 106 -3.09 -5.22 -7.00
N SER A 107 -3.90 -6.18 -6.56
CA SER A 107 -4.18 -7.40 -7.30
C SER A 107 -5.70 -7.54 -7.44
N PRO A 108 -6.20 -8.06 -8.56
CA PRO A 108 -7.65 -8.31 -8.67
C PRO A 108 -8.07 -9.38 -7.67
N VAL A 109 -9.31 -9.27 -7.18
CA VAL A 109 -9.84 -10.25 -6.22
C VAL A 109 -10.05 -11.61 -6.88
N LYS A 110 -10.63 -11.62 -8.06
CA LYS A 110 -10.90 -12.86 -8.82
C LYS A 110 -10.30 -12.79 -10.21
N GLU A 111 -10.75 -11.86 -11.00
CA GLU A 111 -10.30 -11.67 -12.38
C GLU A 111 -9.86 -10.24 -12.60
N LYS A 112 -8.91 -10.05 -13.48
CA LYS A 112 -8.35 -8.72 -13.77
C LYS A 112 -9.40 -7.70 -14.21
N ARG A 113 -10.47 -8.15 -14.85
CA ARG A 113 -11.57 -7.30 -15.31
C ARG A 113 -12.53 -6.88 -14.20
N ASP A 114 -12.45 -7.54 -13.04
CA ASP A 114 -13.34 -7.22 -11.93
C ASP A 114 -13.00 -5.83 -11.39
N LYS A 115 -14.04 -5.18 -10.86
CA LYS A 115 -13.88 -3.86 -10.25
C LYS A 115 -13.48 -3.93 -8.79
N GLU A 116 -13.05 -5.10 -8.32
CA GLU A 116 -12.62 -5.30 -6.95
C GLU A 116 -11.14 -5.69 -6.93
N GLU A 117 -10.36 -4.98 -6.13
CA GLU A 117 -8.92 -5.18 -6.03
C GLU A 117 -8.49 -5.20 -4.58
N VAL A 118 -7.42 -5.94 -4.30
CA VAL A 118 -6.81 -5.99 -2.98
C VAL A 118 -5.50 -5.22 -3.02
N ILE A 119 -5.28 -4.35 -2.05
CA ILE A 119 -4.01 -3.64 -1.91
C ILE A 119 -3.01 -4.62 -1.32
N VAL A 120 -1.95 -4.91 -2.08
CA VAL A 120 -0.95 -5.89 -1.66
C VAL A 120 0.28 -5.25 -1.04
N THR A 121 0.67 -4.06 -1.49
CA THR A 121 1.76 -3.33 -0.87
C THR A 121 1.71 -1.85 -1.23
N ILE A 122 2.41 -1.03 -0.45
CA ILE A 122 2.51 0.41 -0.64
C ILE A 122 3.93 0.82 -0.27
N TYR A 123 4.56 1.64 -1.09
CA TYR A 123 5.86 2.18 -0.75
C TYR A 123 6.18 3.44 -1.55
N PRO A 124 7.05 4.31 -1.02
CA PRO A 124 7.45 5.52 -1.74
C PRO A 124 8.42 5.17 -2.86
N VAL A 125 8.32 5.93 -3.94
CA VAL A 125 9.23 5.78 -5.09
C VAL A 125 9.61 7.16 -5.58
N SER A 126 10.77 7.28 -6.22
CA SER A 126 11.23 8.55 -6.76
C SER A 126 10.73 8.82 -8.16
N ARG A 127 10.27 7.81 -8.86
CA ARG A 127 9.77 7.94 -10.23
C ARG A 127 8.88 6.77 -10.60
N ILE A 128 8.08 6.98 -11.63
CA ILE A 128 7.22 5.93 -12.18
C ILE A 128 8.07 5.02 -13.06
N LYS A 129 8.00 3.72 -12.80
CA LYS A 129 8.66 2.73 -13.65
C LYS A 129 7.66 2.18 -14.65
N ILE A 130 7.94 2.48 -15.91
CA ILE A 130 7.14 2.00 -17.03
C ILE A 130 8.10 1.29 -17.99
N ASP A 131 7.84 0.06 -18.30
CA ASP A 131 8.61 -0.65 -19.32
C ASP A 131 7.71 -1.11 -20.42
#